data_b2d62eeeb8500270570a368c6e6b903d
#
_entry.id   b2d62eeeb8500270570a368c6e6b903d
#
_cell.length_a   1.000
_cell.length_b   1.000
_cell.length_c   1.000
_cell.angle_alpha   90.00
_cell.angle_beta   90.00
_cell.angle_gamma   90.00
#
_symmetry.space_group_name_H-M   'P 1'
#
loop_
_entity.id
_entity.type
_entity.pdbx_description
1 polymer ?
#
loop_
_entity_poly.entity_id
_entity_poly.type
_entity_poly.pdbx_seq_one_letter_code
_entity_poly.pdbx_strand_id
1 'polypeptide(L)'
;MDQIHGKLIVSCQALPHEPLHSSFIMGRMALAAKEGGAYGIRANTKEDIAEIQTQVDLPVIGIVKRDYEDSKVYITPTMKEINELMEVKPEIIALDATGDLRPGGRTLDEFYREIRKSYPGQLL
;
A
#
# COMPACT_ATOMS: atom_id res chain seq x y z
N MET A 1 -5.24 12.03 -7.63
CA MET A 1 -6.59 11.82 -7.03
C MET A 1 -7.71 11.85 -8.05
N ASP A 2 -7.70 12.81 -8.98
CA ASP A 2 -8.76 12.92 -9.99
C ASP A 2 -8.86 11.68 -10.88
N GLN A 3 -7.75 11.01 -11.13
CA GLN A 3 -7.71 9.80 -11.95
C GLN A 3 -8.56 8.66 -11.39
N ILE A 4 -8.73 8.61 -10.07
CA ILE A 4 -9.45 7.53 -9.39
C ILE A 4 -10.75 7.97 -8.72
N HIS A 5 -11.00 9.28 -8.66
CA HIS A 5 -12.22 9.79 -8.02
C HIS A 5 -13.47 9.30 -8.75
N GLY A 6 -14.36 8.66 -8.01
CA GLY A 6 -15.58 8.09 -8.57
C GLY A 6 -15.37 6.86 -9.46
N LYS A 7 -14.18 6.26 -9.42
CA LYS A 7 -13.81 5.11 -10.25
C LYS A 7 -13.62 3.85 -9.40
N LEU A 8 -13.60 2.70 -10.07
CA LEU A 8 -13.37 1.42 -9.41
C LEU A 8 -11.88 1.22 -9.12
N ILE A 9 -11.57 0.90 -7.88
CA ILE A 9 -10.25 0.48 -7.44
C ILE A 9 -10.36 -0.97 -7.01
N VAL A 10 -9.49 -1.83 -7.56
CA VAL A 10 -9.51 -3.26 -7.27
C VAL A 10 -8.33 -3.62 -6.36
N SER A 11 -8.62 -4.35 -5.29
CA SER A 11 -7.61 -4.86 -4.37
C SER A 11 -7.04 -6.18 -4.91
N CYS A 12 -5.72 -6.20 -5.13
CA CYS A 12 -4.99 -7.39 -5.56
C CYS A 12 -4.01 -7.76 -4.47
N GLN A 13 -4.43 -8.62 -3.54
CA GLN A 13 -3.66 -8.99 -2.36
C GLN A 13 -3.85 -10.46 -2.01
N ALA A 14 -2.76 -11.12 -1.61
CA ALA A 14 -2.80 -12.46 -1.05
C ALA A 14 -1.72 -12.57 0.02
N LEU A 15 -2.11 -12.97 1.23
CA LEU A 15 -1.19 -13.15 2.35
C LEU A 15 -0.36 -14.43 2.17
N PRO A 16 0.79 -14.57 2.88
CA PRO A 16 1.69 -15.71 2.67
C PRO A 16 1.06 -17.10 2.79
N HIS A 17 0.00 -17.24 3.59
CA HIS A 17 -0.70 -18.52 3.77
C HIS A 17 -1.82 -18.75 2.75
N GLU A 18 -2.12 -17.78 1.90
CA GLU A 18 -3.21 -17.88 0.93
C GLU A 18 -2.72 -18.49 -0.39
N PRO A 19 -3.59 -19.24 -1.10
CA PRO A 19 -3.20 -20.01 -2.30
C PRO A 19 -2.61 -19.15 -3.43
N LEU A 20 -3.06 -17.91 -3.56
CA LEU A 20 -2.64 -17.05 -4.67
C LEU A 20 -1.43 -16.17 -4.31
N HIS A 21 -0.77 -16.43 -3.17
CA HIS A 21 0.37 -15.63 -2.74
C HIS A 21 1.54 -15.77 -3.72
N SER A 22 1.68 -14.79 -4.58
CA SER A 22 2.75 -14.69 -5.57
C SER A 22 2.70 -13.32 -6.22
N SER A 23 3.84 -12.64 -6.30
CA SER A 23 3.89 -11.33 -6.95
C SER A 23 3.51 -11.43 -8.43
N PHE A 24 3.96 -12.51 -9.11
CA PHE A 24 3.56 -12.78 -10.49
C PHE A 24 2.04 -12.87 -10.63
N ILE A 25 1.39 -13.62 -9.72
CA ILE A 25 -0.07 -13.79 -9.76
C ILE A 25 -0.76 -12.44 -9.51
N MET A 26 -0.27 -11.65 -8.57
CA MET A 26 -0.86 -10.33 -8.29
C MET A 26 -0.74 -9.40 -9.50
N GLY A 27 0.37 -9.46 -10.22
CA GLY A 27 0.53 -8.73 -11.47
C GLY A 27 -0.49 -9.13 -12.53
N ARG A 28 -0.75 -10.43 -12.66
CA ARG A 28 -1.77 -10.95 -13.60
C ARG A 28 -3.17 -10.56 -13.17
N MET A 29 -3.45 -10.58 -11.87
CA MET A 29 -4.74 -10.13 -11.35
C MET A 29 -4.97 -8.64 -11.61
N ALA A 30 -3.92 -7.82 -11.46
CA ALA A 30 -4.02 -6.39 -11.78
C ALA A 30 -4.32 -6.16 -13.25
N LEU A 31 -3.68 -6.93 -14.14
CA LEU A 31 -3.96 -6.85 -15.58
C LEU A 31 -5.40 -7.23 -15.88
N ALA A 32 -5.89 -8.31 -15.29
CA ALA A 32 -7.28 -8.73 -15.43
C ALA A 32 -8.25 -7.66 -14.92
N ALA A 33 -7.93 -7.05 -13.78
CA ALA A 33 -8.73 -5.97 -13.22
C ALA A 33 -8.80 -4.77 -14.17
N LYS A 34 -7.66 -4.39 -14.76
CA LYS A 34 -7.62 -3.31 -15.74
C LYS A 34 -8.50 -3.62 -16.93
N GLU A 35 -8.40 -4.83 -17.47
CA GLU A 35 -9.24 -5.27 -18.59
C GLU A 35 -10.72 -5.25 -18.22
N GLY A 36 -11.04 -5.50 -16.96
CA GLY A 36 -12.40 -5.43 -16.43
C GLY A 36 -12.91 -4.02 -16.13
N GLY A 37 -12.08 -3.01 -16.32
CA GLY A 37 -12.49 -1.61 -16.16
C GLY A 37 -12.00 -0.92 -14.88
N ALA A 38 -11.03 -1.49 -14.15
CA ALA A 38 -10.46 -0.83 -12.99
C ALA A 38 -9.63 0.40 -13.39
N TYR A 39 -9.65 1.41 -12.56
CA TYR A 39 -8.87 2.65 -12.74
C TYR A 39 -7.76 2.81 -11.69
N GLY A 40 -7.68 1.89 -10.75
CA GLY A 40 -6.62 1.88 -9.74
C GLY A 40 -6.51 0.51 -9.10
N ILE A 41 -5.36 0.23 -8.51
CA ILE A 41 -5.06 -1.05 -7.85
C ILE A 41 -4.61 -0.76 -6.42
N ARG A 42 -5.11 -1.53 -5.44
CA ARG A 42 -4.60 -1.50 -4.07
C ARG A 42 -3.80 -2.78 -3.86
N ALA A 43 -2.54 -2.63 -3.45
CA ALA A 43 -1.63 -3.76 -3.35
C ALA A 43 -0.78 -3.71 -2.09
N ASN A 44 -0.36 -4.88 -1.62
CA ASN A 44 0.41 -5.09 -0.41
C ASN A 44 1.84 -5.50 -0.77
N THR A 45 2.81 -4.89 -0.16
CA THR A 45 4.26 -5.08 -0.28
C THR A 45 4.88 -4.48 -1.54
N LYS A 46 6.13 -4.09 -1.39
CA LYS A 46 6.89 -3.50 -2.51
C LYS A 46 7.09 -4.50 -3.65
N GLU A 47 7.22 -5.78 -3.33
CA GLU A 47 7.44 -6.83 -4.32
C GLU A 47 6.23 -6.97 -5.25
N ASP A 48 5.04 -7.05 -4.67
CA ASP A 48 3.81 -7.14 -5.46
C ASP A 48 3.58 -5.86 -6.26
N ILE A 49 3.80 -4.71 -5.64
CA ILE A 49 3.63 -3.42 -6.31
C ILE A 49 4.57 -3.30 -7.52
N ALA A 50 5.84 -3.67 -7.35
CA ALA A 50 6.81 -3.63 -8.44
C ALA A 50 6.34 -4.49 -9.63
N GLU A 51 5.86 -5.71 -9.36
CA GLU A 51 5.36 -6.59 -10.41
C GLU A 51 4.10 -6.02 -11.07
N ILE A 52 3.17 -5.49 -10.28
CA ILE A 52 1.96 -4.86 -10.80
C ILE A 52 2.32 -3.69 -11.73
N GLN A 53 3.31 -2.90 -11.37
CA GLN A 53 3.76 -1.76 -12.17
C GLN A 53 4.35 -2.19 -13.52
N THR A 54 4.84 -3.43 -13.64
CA THR A 54 5.29 -3.96 -14.94
C THR A 54 4.12 -4.38 -15.83
N GLN A 55 2.95 -4.66 -15.25
CA GLN A 55 1.79 -5.19 -15.96
C GLN A 55 0.78 -4.10 -16.35
N VAL A 56 0.64 -3.07 -15.51
CA VAL A 56 -0.35 -2.01 -15.73
C VAL A 56 0.26 -0.64 -15.40
N ASP A 57 -0.30 0.39 -16.02
CA ASP A 57 0.07 1.79 -15.79
C ASP A 57 -0.98 2.54 -14.94
N LEU A 58 -1.76 1.81 -14.16
CA LEU A 58 -2.78 2.38 -13.29
C LEU A 58 -2.16 2.92 -11.99
N PRO A 59 -2.77 3.95 -11.38
CA PRO A 59 -2.36 4.38 -10.03
C PRO A 59 -2.43 3.23 -9.05
N VAL A 60 -1.43 3.13 -8.16
CA VAL A 60 -1.38 2.08 -7.14
C VAL A 60 -1.49 2.73 -5.77
N ILE A 61 -2.39 2.17 -4.94
CA ILE A 61 -2.46 2.45 -3.52
C ILE A 61 -1.66 1.36 -2.82
N GLY A 62 -0.50 1.73 -2.30
CA GLY A 62 0.41 0.78 -1.66
C GLY A 62 0.21 0.70 -0.16
N ILE A 63 0.29 -0.52 0.37
CA ILE A 63 0.27 -0.77 1.80
C ILE A 63 1.33 -1.83 2.13
N VAL A 64 1.70 -1.92 3.40
CA VAL A 64 2.42 -3.08 3.94
C VAL A 64 1.69 -3.55 5.18
N LYS A 65 1.20 -4.77 5.15
CA LYS A 65 0.59 -5.42 6.32
C LYS A 65 1.69 -6.09 7.11
N ARG A 66 1.86 -5.67 8.35
CA ARG A 66 2.90 -6.23 9.23
C ARG A 66 2.48 -6.16 10.69
N ASP A 67 2.60 -7.28 11.38
CA ASP A 67 2.28 -7.37 12.80
C ASP A 67 3.48 -6.95 13.65
N TYR A 68 3.19 -6.22 14.72
CA TYR A 68 4.14 -5.87 15.76
C TYR A 68 3.57 -6.25 17.11
N GLU A 69 4.39 -6.82 18.00
CA GLU A 69 3.92 -7.31 19.30
C GLU A 69 3.39 -6.20 20.20
N ASP A 70 3.92 -4.98 20.07
CA ASP A 70 3.58 -3.84 20.94
C ASP A 70 2.49 -2.94 20.37
N SER A 71 1.85 -3.32 19.28
CA SER A 71 0.82 -2.49 18.65
C SER A 71 -0.22 -3.32 17.90
N LYS A 72 -1.45 -2.81 17.87
CA LYS A 72 -2.55 -3.37 17.07
C LYS A 72 -2.55 -2.81 15.65
N VAL A 73 -1.79 -1.77 15.39
CA VAL A 73 -1.73 -1.15 14.08
C VAL A 73 -1.08 -2.12 13.10
N TYR A 74 -1.77 -2.42 12.00
CA TYR A 74 -1.39 -3.47 11.07
C TYR A 74 -1.02 -2.96 9.68
N ILE A 75 -1.69 -1.91 9.20
CA ILE A 75 -1.51 -1.38 7.85
C ILE A 75 -0.47 -0.26 7.87
N THR A 76 0.67 -0.48 7.24
CA THR A 76 1.77 0.48 7.11
C THR A 76 2.10 1.12 8.47
N PRO A 77 2.54 0.30 9.46
CA PRO A 77 2.60 0.77 10.85
C PRO A 77 3.72 1.75 11.17
N THR A 78 4.87 1.67 10.48
CA THR A 78 6.07 2.45 10.84
C THR A 78 6.74 3.05 9.63
N MET A 79 7.78 3.87 9.88
CA MET A 79 8.61 4.43 8.81
C MET A 79 9.34 3.36 8.01
N LYS A 80 9.59 2.18 8.61
CA LYS A 80 10.20 1.06 7.87
C LYS A 80 9.34 0.69 6.66
N GLU A 81 8.02 0.54 6.87
CA GLU A 81 7.08 0.20 5.80
C GLU A 81 6.93 1.35 4.80
N ILE A 82 6.93 2.58 5.27
CA ILE A 82 6.91 3.75 4.38
C ILE A 82 8.14 3.73 3.46
N ASN A 83 9.32 3.50 4.03
CA ASN A 83 10.56 3.48 3.26
C ASN A 83 10.59 2.33 2.24
N GLU A 84 10.06 1.16 2.62
CA GLU A 84 9.92 0.03 1.69
C GLU A 84 9.02 0.42 0.51
N LEU A 85 7.87 1.04 0.77
CA LEU A 85 6.95 1.46 -0.28
C LEU A 85 7.57 2.54 -1.17
N MET A 86 8.34 3.45 -0.61
CA MET A 86 8.97 4.51 -1.40
C MET A 86 10.05 4.00 -2.37
N GLU A 87 10.53 2.77 -2.20
CA GLU A 87 11.41 2.15 -3.18
C GLU A 87 10.70 1.92 -4.52
N VAL A 88 9.39 1.70 -4.50
CA VAL A 88 8.58 1.47 -5.71
C VAL A 88 7.64 2.63 -6.02
N LYS A 89 7.61 3.64 -5.19
CA LYS A 89 6.89 4.92 -5.40
C LYS A 89 5.45 4.74 -5.89
N PRO A 90 4.56 4.11 -5.09
CA PRO A 90 3.15 4.07 -5.44
C PRO A 90 2.57 5.50 -5.43
N GLU A 91 1.54 5.75 -6.22
CA GLU A 91 0.90 7.06 -6.27
C GLU A 91 0.32 7.47 -4.91
N ILE A 92 -0.22 6.49 -4.17
CA ILE A 92 -0.82 6.75 -2.85
C ILE A 92 -0.31 5.69 -1.89
N ILE A 93 -0.01 6.08 -0.65
CA ILE A 93 0.26 5.14 0.44
C ILE A 93 -0.92 5.21 1.41
N ALA A 94 -1.50 4.05 1.71
CA ALA A 94 -2.55 3.97 2.73
C ALA A 94 -1.94 3.45 4.04
N LEU A 95 -2.40 4.02 5.14
CA LEU A 95 -1.94 3.64 6.47
C LEU A 95 -3.12 3.62 7.43
N ASP A 96 -2.96 2.87 8.51
CA ASP A 96 -3.94 2.81 9.59
C ASP A 96 -3.97 4.14 10.32
N ALA A 97 -5.13 4.75 10.41
CA ALA A 97 -5.32 6.05 11.06
C ALA A 97 -6.23 5.94 12.29
N THR A 98 -6.24 4.77 12.94
CA THR A 98 -6.99 4.59 14.20
C THR A 98 -6.31 5.34 15.35
N GLY A 99 -6.99 5.40 16.48
CA GLY A 99 -6.45 6.01 17.70
C GLY A 99 -5.44 5.15 18.46
N ASP A 100 -5.18 3.92 18.00
CA ASP A 100 -4.22 3.03 18.65
C ASP A 100 -2.79 3.56 18.49
N LEU A 101 -1.96 3.32 19.52
CA LEU A 101 -0.55 3.66 19.41
C LEU A 101 0.16 2.72 18.43
N ARG A 102 1.01 3.29 17.64
CA ARG A 102 1.85 2.58 16.68
C ARG A 102 3.04 1.94 17.40
N PRO A 103 3.75 1.00 16.76
CA PRO A 103 4.94 0.40 17.35
C PRO A 103 5.91 1.47 17.89
N GLY A 104 6.50 1.21 19.05
CA GLY A 104 7.35 2.18 19.74
C GLY A 104 6.57 3.25 20.50
N GLY A 105 5.25 3.08 20.66
CA GLY A 105 4.40 4.01 21.40
C GLY A 105 4.13 5.32 20.67
N ARG A 106 4.28 5.34 19.36
CA ARG A 106 4.11 6.56 18.55
C ARG A 106 2.64 6.83 18.26
N THR A 107 2.27 8.09 18.22
CA THR A 107 0.93 8.52 17.82
C THR A 107 0.86 8.66 16.30
N LEU A 108 -0.36 8.67 15.77
CA LEU A 108 -0.59 8.93 14.34
C LEU A 108 -0.02 10.30 13.94
N ASP A 109 -0.22 11.31 14.76
CA ASP A 109 0.26 12.67 14.48
C ASP A 109 1.78 12.75 14.36
N GLU A 110 2.50 12.10 15.29
CA GLU A 110 3.97 12.03 15.24
C GLU A 110 4.44 11.32 13.98
N PHE A 111 3.78 10.20 13.64
CA PHE A 111 4.10 9.42 12.46
C PHE A 111 3.84 10.21 11.16
N TYR A 112 2.69 10.85 11.08
CA TYR A 112 2.33 11.68 9.93
C TYR A 112 3.36 12.78 9.69
N ARG A 113 3.77 13.48 10.76
CA ARG A 113 4.77 14.55 10.67
C ARG A 113 6.12 14.03 10.15
N GLU A 114 6.53 12.85 10.61
CA GLU A 114 7.77 12.24 10.14
C GLU A 114 7.70 11.88 8.66
N ILE A 115 6.57 11.33 8.22
CA ILE A 115 6.37 11.03 6.79
C ILE A 115 6.45 12.32 5.97
N ARG A 116 5.77 13.37 6.40
CA ARG A 116 5.77 14.66 5.69
C ARG A 116 7.15 15.30 5.62
N LYS A 117 7.96 15.12 6.65
CA LYS A 117 9.33 15.61 6.67
C LYS A 117 10.21 14.87 5.67
N SER A 118 10.05 13.56 5.56
CA SER A 118 10.88 12.70 4.69
C SER A 118 10.37 12.67 3.25
N TYR A 119 9.06 12.72 3.05
CA TYR A 119 8.43 12.58 1.74
C TYR A 119 7.29 13.60 1.58
N PRO A 120 7.60 14.88 1.45
CA PRO A 120 6.57 15.94 1.51
C PRO A 120 5.54 15.91 0.38
N GLY A 121 5.85 15.30 -0.75
CA GLY A 121 4.93 15.24 -1.88
C GLY A 121 4.10 13.97 -1.98
N GLN A 122 4.32 12.99 -1.07
CA GLN A 122 3.63 11.70 -1.16
C GLN A 122 2.18 11.81 -0.67
N LEU A 123 1.24 11.30 -1.47
CA LEU A 123 -0.17 11.21 -1.06
C LEU A 123 -0.35 10.07 -0.04
N LEU A 124 -1.13 10.37 1.01
CA LEU A 124 -1.46 9.42 2.07
C LEU A 124 -2.97 9.24 2.17
#